data_f5409795f469fb1f96a44904e635bd5f
#
_entry.id   f5409795f469fb1f96a44904e635bd5f
#
_cell.length_a   1.000
_cell.length_b   1.000
_cell.length_c   1.000
_cell.angle_alpha   90.00
_cell.angle_beta   90.00
_cell.angle_gamma   90.00
#
_symmetry.space_group_name_H-M   'P 1'
#
loop_
_entity.id
_entity.type
_entity.pdbx_description
1 polymer ?
#
loop_
_entity_poly.entity_id
_entity_poly.type
_entity_poly.pdbx_seq_one_letter_code
_entity_poly.pdbx_strand_id
1 'polypeptide(L)'
;MSISAVILPVLVQVGLTLILLLWMGRTRVGHLRRGEVKVSDIVLGERNWPKQVTQIQNSYHNQFELPVLFYVLVALALITRKADMLFVVMAWVFVASRLVHAAIHTTSNKLAWRFQAFVVGVLILAAMWTIFGIRIFVAEAGV
;
A
#
# COMPACT_ATOMS: atom_id res chain seq x y z
N MET A 1 -3.34 15.24 -18.71
CA MET A 1 -3.95 15.06 -17.37
C MET A 1 -3.43 16.14 -16.41
N SER A 2 -4.27 16.57 -15.45
CA SER A 2 -3.80 17.46 -14.38
C SER A 2 -2.89 16.69 -13.41
N ILE A 3 -1.87 17.36 -12.89
CA ILE A 3 -0.95 16.76 -11.90
C ILE A 3 -1.73 16.28 -10.66
N SER A 4 -2.73 17.06 -10.24
CA SER A 4 -3.60 16.71 -9.10
C SER A 4 -4.34 15.38 -9.30
N ALA A 5 -4.84 15.09 -10.51
CA ALA A 5 -5.52 13.84 -10.80
C ALA A 5 -4.58 12.62 -10.69
N VAL A 6 -3.29 12.80 -11.02
CA VAL A 6 -2.28 11.73 -10.94
C VAL A 6 -1.81 11.53 -9.49
N ILE A 7 -1.71 12.62 -8.71
CA ILE A 7 -1.21 12.57 -7.32
C ILE A 7 -2.30 12.13 -6.33
N LEU A 8 -3.57 12.38 -6.60
CA LEU A 8 -4.65 12.08 -5.66
C LEU A 8 -4.68 10.60 -5.20
N PRO A 9 -4.53 9.58 -6.07
CA PRO A 9 -4.41 8.18 -5.64
C PRO A 9 -3.22 7.96 -4.68
N VAL A 10 -2.09 8.64 -4.92
CA VAL A 10 -0.90 8.58 -4.05
C VAL A 10 -1.23 9.11 -2.65
N LEU A 11 -1.90 10.27 -2.57
CA LEU A 11 -2.28 10.86 -1.29
C LEU A 11 -3.22 9.94 -0.49
N VAL A 12 -4.16 9.28 -1.16
CA VAL A 12 -5.04 8.28 -0.52
C VAL A 12 -4.24 7.09 0.00
N GLN A 13 -3.29 6.59 -0.78
CA GLN A 13 -2.42 5.47 -0.37
C GLN A 13 -1.51 5.85 0.81
N VAL A 14 -0.94 7.04 0.80
CA VAL A 14 -0.16 7.58 1.94
C VAL A 14 -1.06 7.76 3.17
N GLY A 15 -2.27 8.28 2.97
CA GLY A 15 -3.28 8.40 4.03
C GLY A 15 -3.58 7.07 4.71
N LEU A 16 -3.77 6.00 3.93
CA LEU A 16 -3.94 4.64 4.46
C LEU A 16 -2.75 4.22 5.34
N THR A 17 -1.52 4.46 4.87
CA THR A 17 -0.29 4.13 5.62
C THR A 17 -0.23 4.88 6.95
N LEU A 18 -0.53 6.18 6.95
CA LEU A 18 -0.53 7.00 8.16
C LEU A 18 -1.64 6.58 9.14
N ILE A 19 -2.83 6.26 8.66
CA ILE A 19 -3.93 5.75 9.48
C ILE A 19 -3.52 4.45 10.17
N LEU A 20 -2.94 3.50 9.44
CA LEU A 20 -2.46 2.24 10.00
C LEU A 20 -1.33 2.45 11.02
N LEU A 21 -0.40 3.39 10.77
CA LEU A 21 0.66 3.75 11.69
C LEU A 21 0.10 4.29 13.02
N LEU A 22 -0.81 5.25 12.93
CA LEU A 22 -1.45 5.85 14.12
C LEU A 22 -2.27 4.82 14.89
N TRP A 23 -3.03 3.98 14.20
CA TRP A 23 -3.81 2.91 14.83
C TRP A 23 -2.91 1.90 15.53
N MET A 24 -1.85 1.43 14.86
CA MET A 24 -0.85 0.54 15.47
C MET A 24 -0.22 1.17 16.72
N GLY A 25 0.20 2.44 16.64
CA GLY A 25 0.81 3.14 17.75
C GLY A 25 -0.14 3.26 18.95
N ARG A 26 -1.40 3.65 18.71
CA ARG A 26 -2.42 3.78 19.78
C ARG A 26 -2.70 2.44 20.46
N THR A 27 -2.86 1.38 19.68
CA THR A 27 -3.14 0.03 20.23
C THR A 27 -1.97 -0.50 21.04
N ARG A 28 -0.73 -0.33 20.56
CA ARG A 28 0.49 -0.71 21.29
C ARG A 28 0.62 0.02 22.63
N VAL A 29 0.50 1.34 22.61
CA VAL A 29 0.56 2.16 23.85
C VAL A 29 -0.56 1.76 24.80
N GLY A 30 -1.77 1.48 24.31
CA GLY A 30 -2.88 1.00 25.13
C GLY A 30 -2.58 -0.31 25.85
N HIS A 31 -2.03 -1.32 25.17
CA HIS A 31 -1.66 -2.61 25.77
C HIS A 31 -0.51 -2.49 26.80
N LEU A 32 0.47 -1.65 26.51
CA LEU A 32 1.57 -1.38 27.47
C LEU A 32 1.06 -0.68 28.74
N ARG A 33 0.20 0.33 28.61
CA ARG A 33 -0.37 1.06 29.76
C ARG A 33 -1.24 0.17 30.65
N ARG A 34 -1.93 -0.83 30.07
CA ARG A 34 -2.72 -1.80 30.83
C ARG A 34 -1.88 -2.94 31.43
N GLY A 35 -0.57 -2.97 31.17
CA GLY A 35 0.32 -4.02 31.65
C GLY A 35 0.08 -5.39 30.98
N GLU A 36 -0.64 -5.44 29.87
CA GLU A 36 -0.93 -6.67 29.13
C GLU A 36 0.30 -7.18 28.35
N VAL A 37 1.25 -6.31 28.09
CA VAL A 37 2.52 -6.59 27.42
C VAL A 37 3.63 -5.92 28.21
N LYS A 38 4.70 -6.65 28.53
CA LYS A 38 5.89 -6.11 29.19
C LYS A 38 6.88 -5.59 28.14
N VAL A 39 7.58 -4.50 28.45
CA VAL A 39 8.61 -3.95 27.56
C VAL A 39 9.72 -4.95 27.28
N SER A 40 10.11 -5.77 28.27
CA SER A 40 11.10 -6.84 28.15
C SER A 40 10.75 -7.85 27.03
N ASP A 41 9.47 -8.08 26.79
CA ASP A 41 8.99 -9.12 25.90
C ASP A 41 8.93 -8.67 24.43
N ILE A 42 9.23 -7.38 24.16
CA ILE A 42 9.09 -6.77 22.83
C ILE A 42 10.28 -5.89 22.43
N VAL A 43 11.24 -5.67 23.34
CA VAL A 43 12.33 -4.69 23.13
C VAL A 43 13.25 -5.04 21.97
N LEU A 44 13.43 -6.32 21.66
CA LEU A 44 14.25 -6.82 20.55
C LEU A 44 13.43 -7.12 19.28
N GLY A 45 12.17 -6.70 19.23
CA GLY A 45 11.30 -6.90 18.07
C GLY A 45 10.57 -8.24 18.05
N GLU A 46 10.51 -8.94 19.19
CA GLU A 46 9.76 -10.18 19.33
C GLU A 46 8.27 -9.97 19.04
N ARG A 47 7.62 -10.99 18.49
CA ARG A 47 6.20 -10.96 18.09
C ARG A 47 5.24 -11.26 19.25
N ASN A 48 5.52 -10.76 20.45
CA ASN A 48 4.73 -11.00 21.66
C ASN A 48 3.57 -10.02 21.84
N TRP A 49 3.09 -9.44 20.74
CA TRP A 49 1.94 -8.57 20.73
C TRP A 49 0.63 -9.36 20.63
N PRO A 50 -0.48 -8.87 21.23
CA PRO A 50 -1.80 -9.43 21.04
C PRO A 50 -2.17 -9.54 19.56
N LYS A 51 -3.01 -10.53 19.21
CA LYS A 51 -3.38 -10.84 17.83
C LYS A 51 -3.82 -9.62 17.01
N GLN A 52 -4.66 -8.76 17.59
CA GLN A 52 -5.15 -7.56 16.90
C GLN A 52 -4.01 -6.59 16.56
N VAL A 53 -3.09 -6.35 17.50
CA VAL A 53 -1.92 -5.48 17.27
C VAL A 53 -1.05 -6.05 16.17
N THR A 54 -0.82 -7.36 16.18
CA THR A 54 -0.05 -8.06 15.14
C THR A 54 -0.72 -7.94 13.75
N GLN A 55 -2.05 -8.04 13.67
CA GLN A 55 -2.79 -7.84 12.42
C GLN A 55 -2.60 -6.43 11.85
N ILE A 56 -2.76 -5.40 12.70
CA ILE A 56 -2.57 -4.00 12.29
C ILE A 56 -1.12 -3.76 11.87
N GLN A 57 -0.16 -4.28 12.63
CA GLN A 57 1.27 -4.20 12.31
C GLN A 57 1.58 -4.82 10.96
N ASN A 58 1.10 -6.01 10.68
CA ASN A 58 1.33 -6.69 9.40
C ASN A 58 0.67 -5.93 8.25
N SER A 59 -0.53 -5.36 8.46
CA SER A 59 -1.18 -4.52 7.47
C SER A 59 -0.39 -3.23 7.19
N TYR A 60 0.20 -2.62 8.22
CA TYR A 60 1.10 -1.47 8.08
C TYR A 60 2.38 -1.84 7.30
N HIS A 61 3.03 -2.96 7.62
CA HIS A 61 4.23 -3.41 6.91
C HIS A 61 3.98 -3.66 5.43
N ASN A 62 2.80 -4.19 5.07
CA ASN A 62 2.41 -4.39 3.67
C ASN A 62 2.32 -3.09 2.85
N GLN A 63 2.29 -1.91 3.50
CA GLN A 63 2.33 -0.62 2.79
C GLN A 63 3.73 -0.28 2.28
N PHE A 64 4.76 -1.00 2.71
CA PHE A 64 6.15 -0.83 2.27
C PHE A 64 6.60 -1.90 1.26
N GLU A 65 5.68 -2.68 0.73
CA GLU A 65 5.88 -3.67 -0.32
C GLU A 65 5.42 -3.10 -1.68
N LEU A 66 4.29 -3.55 -2.19
CA LEU A 66 3.75 -3.08 -3.49
C LEU A 66 3.56 -1.56 -3.60
N PRO A 67 3.09 -0.84 -2.56
CA PRO A 67 2.93 0.61 -2.66
C PRO A 67 4.22 1.37 -2.96
N VAL A 68 5.38 0.88 -2.55
CA VAL A 68 6.67 1.51 -2.89
C VAL A 68 6.89 1.52 -4.40
N LEU A 69 6.65 0.38 -5.08
CA LEU A 69 6.73 0.28 -6.54
C LEU A 69 5.70 1.16 -7.24
N PHE A 70 4.53 1.33 -6.64
CA PHE A 70 3.50 2.25 -7.14
C PHE A 70 3.96 3.70 -7.05
N TYR A 71 4.54 4.14 -5.93
CA TYR A 71 5.05 5.51 -5.77
C TYR A 71 6.16 5.83 -6.78
N VAL A 72 7.10 4.90 -6.96
CA VAL A 72 8.17 5.04 -7.95
C VAL A 72 7.59 5.18 -9.36
N LEU A 73 6.63 4.33 -9.72
CA LEU A 73 6.00 4.38 -11.04
C LEU A 73 5.27 5.70 -11.29
N VAL A 74 4.52 6.20 -10.31
CA VAL A 74 3.82 7.49 -10.42
C VAL A 74 4.81 8.64 -10.60
N ALA A 75 5.90 8.65 -9.82
CA ALA A 75 6.95 9.66 -9.95
C ALA A 75 7.59 9.63 -11.36
N LEU A 76 7.94 8.46 -11.86
CA LEU A 76 8.50 8.30 -13.21
C LEU A 76 7.50 8.72 -14.30
N ALA A 77 6.22 8.35 -14.15
CA ALA A 77 5.18 8.72 -15.12
C ALA A 77 4.94 10.23 -15.17
N LEU A 78 5.07 10.94 -14.04
CA LEU A 78 5.00 12.40 -13.98
C LEU A 78 6.23 13.05 -14.64
N ILE A 79 7.45 12.60 -14.33
CA ILE A 79 8.69 13.13 -14.86
C ILE A 79 8.73 12.96 -16.39
N THR A 80 8.33 11.81 -16.88
CA THR A 80 8.33 11.47 -18.31
C THR A 80 7.08 11.95 -19.05
N ARG A 81 6.11 12.57 -18.36
CA ARG A 81 4.82 13.01 -18.91
C ARG A 81 3.99 11.91 -19.58
N LYS A 82 4.16 10.65 -19.11
CA LYS A 82 3.45 9.48 -19.64
C LYS A 82 2.20 9.10 -18.83
N ALA A 83 1.78 9.95 -17.86
CA ALA A 83 0.55 9.76 -17.08
C ALA A 83 -0.65 10.27 -17.89
N ASP A 84 -1.42 9.33 -18.44
CA ASP A 84 -2.68 9.58 -19.17
C ASP A 84 -3.91 9.13 -18.33
N MET A 85 -5.10 9.19 -18.95
CA MET A 85 -6.35 8.75 -18.29
C MET A 85 -6.30 7.28 -17.89
N LEU A 86 -5.79 6.40 -18.76
CA LEU A 86 -5.66 4.96 -18.44
C LEU A 86 -4.79 4.76 -17.21
N PHE A 87 -3.66 5.46 -17.14
CA PHE A 87 -2.76 5.40 -15.98
C PHE A 87 -3.49 5.79 -14.67
N VAL A 88 -4.26 6.87 -14.69
CA VAL A 88 -5.01 7.35 -13.51
C VAL A 88 -6.09 6.36 -13.08
N VAL A 89 -6.83 5.78 -14.03
CA VAL A 89 -7.84 4.75 -13.73
C VAL A 89 -7.18 3.53 -13.09
N MET A 90 -6.07 3.04 -13.65
CA MET A 90 -5.33 1.90 -13.08
C MET A 90 -4.76 2.22 -11.69
N ALA A 91 -4.28 3.45 -11.47
CA ALA A 91 -3.82 3.91 -10.17
C ALA A 91 -4.93 3.84 -9.11
N TRP A 92 -6.15 4.25 -9.46
CA TRP A 92 -7.30 4.13 -8.56
C TRP A 92 -7.71 2.68 -8.30
N VAL A 93 -7.67 1.81 -9.30
CA VAL A 93 -7.95 0.37 -9.12
C VAL A 93 -6.89 -0.25 -8.19
N PHE A 94 -5.62 0.11 -8.35
CA PHE A 94 -4.56 -0.32 -7.44
C PHE A 94 -4.86 0.13 -6.00
N VAL A 95 -5.09 1.42 -5.77
CA VAL A 95 -5.35 1.96 -4.43
C VAL A 95 -6.61 1.34 -3.81
N ALA A 96 -7.69 1.17 -4.58
CA ALA A 96 -8.89 0.47 -4.12
C ALA A 96 -8.58 -0.96 -3.65
N SER A 97 -7.79 -1.71 -4.41
CA SER A 97 -7.34 -3.06 -4.02
C SER A 97 -6.55 -3.05 -2.69
N ARG A 98 -5.73 -2.02 -2.47
CA ARG A 98 -4.95 -1.87 -1.22
C ARG A 98 -5.82 -1.51 -0.02
N LEU A 99 -6.83 -0.65 -0.21
CA LEU A 99 -7.81 -0.33 0.82
C LEU A 99 -8.61 -1.57 1.25
N VAL A 100 -9.10 -2.35 0.28
CA VAL A 100 -9.82 -3.61 0.53
C VAL A 100 -8.91 -4.62 1.24
N HIS A 101 -7.68 -4.80 0.75
CA HIS A 101 -6.71 -5.69 1.38
C HIS A 101 -6.45 -5.31 2.85
N ALA A 102 -6.20 -4.02 3.13
CA ALA A 102 -5.95 -3.53 4.49
C ALA A 102 -7.18 -3.70 5.40
N ALA A 103 -8.39 -3.43 4.89
CA ALA A 103 -9.64 -3.62 5.62
C ALA A 103 -9.84 -5.09 6.02
N ILE A 104 -9.63 -6.03 5.09
CA ILE A 104 -9.72 -7.47 5.39
C ILE A 104 -8.65 -7.87 6.41
N HIS A 105 -7.41 -7.39 6.23
CA HIS A 105 -6.28 -7.74 7.07
C HIS A 105 -6.46 -7.30 8.53
N THR A 106 -7.04 -6.13 8.75
CA THR A 106 -7.24 -5.56 10.09
C THR A 106 -8.55 -5.99 10.76
N THR A 107 -9.47 -6.62 10.02
CA THR A 107 -10.77 -7.07 10.54
C THR A 107 -10.88 -8.59 10.56
N SER A 108 -11.52 -9.18 9.54
CA SER A 108 -11.78 -10.63 9.48
C SER A 108 -10.51 -11.47 9.31
N ASN A 109 -9.48 -10.89 8.71
CA ASN A 109 -8.20 -11.52 8.36
C ASN A 109 -8.35 -12.87 7.62
N LYS A 110 -9.46 -13.05 6.86
CA LYS A 110 -9.67 -14.25 6.05
C LYS A 110 -8.62 -14.34 4.94
N LEU A 111 -7.76 -15.34 5.02
CA LEU A 111 -6.59 -15.48 4.14
C LEU A 111 -6.97 -15.47 2.66
N ALA A 112 -8.02 -16.19 2.26
CA ALA A 112 -8.45 -16.28 0.86
C ALA A 112 -8.84 -14.91 0.28
N TRP A 113 -9.66 -14.13 0.98
CA TRP A 113 -10.09 -12.80 0.55
C TRP A 113 -8.93 -11.79 0.52
N ARG A 114 -8.07 -11.85 1.55
CA ARG A 114 -6.88 -11.02 1.63
C ARG A 114 -5.93 -11.31 0.47
N PHE A 115 -5.71 -12.60 0.16
CA PHE A 115 -4.87 -13.03 -0.95
C PHE A 115 -5.43 -12.57 -2.31
N GLN A 116 -6.73 -12.69 -2.54
CA GLN A 116 -7.37 -12.21 -3.77
C GLN A 116 -7.17 -10.69 -3.97
N ALA A 117 -7.43 -9.90 -2.94
CA ALA A 117 -7.22 -8.45 -3.00
C ALA A 117 -5.74 -8.09 -3.25
N PHE A 118 -4.81 -8.88 -2.69
CA PHE A 118 -3.37 -8.72 -2.95
C PHE A 118 -3.03 -9.03 -4.40
N VAL A 119 -3.52 -10.15 -4.94
CA VAL A 119 -3.27 -10.56 -6.33
C VAL A 119 -3.80 -9.53 -7.31
N VAL A 120 -5.00 -8.98 -7.09
CA VAL A 120 -5.52 -7.88 -7.93
C VAL A 120 -4.56 -6.70 -7.94
N GLY A 121 -4.05 -6.28 -6.77
CA GLY A 121 -3.05 -5.22 -6.68
C GLY A 121 -1.76 -5.52 -7.45
N VAL A 122 -1.25 -6.77 -7.35
CA VAL A 122 -0.06 -7.22 -8.09
C VAL A 122 -0.28 -7.13 -9.61
N LEU A 123 -1.40 -7.68 -10.09
CA LEU A 123 -1.71 -7.72 -11.53
C LEU A 123 -1.86 -6.32 -12.13
N ILE A 124 -2.58 -5.43 -11.44
CA ILE A 124 -2.75 -4.05 -11.88
C ILE A 124 -1.40 -3.32 -11.90
N LEU A 125 -0.59 -3.45 -10.84
CA LEU A 125 0.71 -2.79 -10.77
C LEU A 125 1.68 -3.34 -11.84
N ALA A 126 1.69 -4.63 -12.07
CA ALA A 126 2.48 -5.25 -13.14
C ALA A 126 2.06 -4.76 -14.52
N ALA A 127 0.74 -4.67 -14.79
CA ALA A 127 0.23 -4.10 -16.03
C ALA A 127 0.63 -2.63 -16.19
N MET A 128 0.53 -1.82 -15.13
CA MET A 128 0.97 -0.42 -15.16
C MET A 128 2.45 -0.28 -15.50
N TRP A 129 3.34 -1.07 -14.88
CA TRP A 129 4.77 -1.08 -15.19
C TRP A 129 5.05 -1.52 -16.63
N THR A 130 4.36 -2.57 -17.11
CA THR A 130 4.51 -3.06 -18.49
C THR A 130 4.11 -2.00 -19.50
N ILE A 131 2.92 -1.38 -19.33
CA ILE A 131 2.45 -0.32 -20.22
C ILE A 131 3.39 0.88 -20.19
N PHE A 132 3.86 1.28 -19.01
CA PHE A 132 4.81 2.38 -18.86
C PHE A 132 6.12 2.06 -19.59
N GLY A 133 6.69 0.87 -19.39
CA GLY A 133 7.92 0.44 -20.06
C GLY A 133 7.79 0.46 -21.59
N ILE A 134 6.71 -0.13 -22.14
CA ILE A 134 6.44 -0.10 -23.58
C ILE A 134 6.38 1.35 -24.10
N ARG A 135 5.69 2.24 -23.41
CA ARG A 135 5.55 3.66 -23.82
C ARG A 135 6.88 4.42 -23.81
N ILE A 136 7.79 4.08 -22.92
CA ILE A 136 9.15 4.67 -22.89
C ILE A 136 9.94 4.21 -24.11
N PHE A 137 10.03 2.90 -24.34
CA PHE A 137 10.82 2.35 -25.44
C PHE A 137 10.27 2.70 -26.82
N VAL A 138 8.92 2.74 -26.99
CA VAL A 138 8.30 3.19 -28.25
C VAL A 138 8.58 4.68 -28.50
N ALA A 139 8.57 5.52 -27.48
CA ALA A 139 8.90 6.94 -27.62
C ALA A 139 10.38 7.17 -27.99
N GLU A 140 11.31 6.36 -27.50
CA GLU A 140 12.73 6.42 -27.84
C GLU A 140 13.00 5.91 -29.27
N ALA A 141 12.22 4.92 -29.73
CA ALA A 141 12.34 4.40 -31.08
C ALA A 141 11.83 5.38 -32.18
N GLY A 142 11.25 6.52 -31.81
CA GLY A 142 10.77 7.53 -32.75
C GLY A 142 9.52 7.15 -33.55
N VAL A 143 8.75 6.19 -33.06
CA VAL A 143 7.50 5.68 -33.64
C VAL A 143 6.27 6.31 -32.95
#